data_6345a6cc4d1806d22ed8b9fe54323eba
#
_entry.id   6345a6cc4d1806d22ed8b9fe54323eba
#
_cell.length_a   1.000
_cell.length_b   1.000
_cell.length_c   1.000
_cell.angle_alpha   90.00
_cell.angle_beta   90.00
_cell.angle_gamma   90.00
#
_symmetry.space_group_name_H-M   'P 1'
#
loop_
_entity.id
_entity.type
_entity.pdbx_description
1 polymer ?
#
loop_
_entity_poly.entity_id
_entity_poly.type
_entity_poly.pdbx_seq_one_letter_code
_entity_poly.pdbx_strand_id
1 'polypeptide(L)'
;DRERAEKICQAKGLDFGMFLTPEEIRRKIDLSGESNHFVRQVEWNGERKTWLRVYKDMYVFPSEQEMTAALKRLLVKPPKLCFLTGYGERNSTNKREMDYSFFSSELSLRSALINQGFDVEDFSLSGKERIPDEVDILVIADVRSKIPEGDFRMICEYIERGGNLFLLGEPGTQEFINPLAELIGVRFRNGMLLQAREGYLPSLTIAGMDPEGDEKF
;
A
#
# COMPACT_ATOMS: atom_id res chain seq x y z
N ASP A 1 -22.75 21.99 -13.20
CA ASP A 1 -23.29 23.28 -13.63
C ASP A 1 -22.35 23.91 -14.66
N ARG A 2 -22.78 23.83 -15.94
CA ARG A 2 -22.00 24.24 -17.10
C ARG A 2 -21.65 25.74 -17.07
N GLU A 3 -22.61 26.58 -16.75
CA GLU A 3 -22.43 28.05 -16.71
C GLU A 3 -21.35 28.46 -15.70
N ARG A 4 -21.31 27.78 -14.56
CA ARG A 4 -20.25 28.00 -13.55
C ARG A 4 -18.87 27.60 -14.07
N ALA A 5 -18.80 26.47 -14.79
CA ALA A 5 -17.54 25.99 -15.37
C ALA A 5 -17.05 26.96 -16.47
N GLU A 6 -17.93 27.45 -17.33
CA GLU A 6 -17.61 28.44 -18.35
C GLU A 6 -17.07 29.74 -17.77
N LYS A 7 -17.70 30.25 -16.69
CA LYS A 7 -17.21 31.44 -15.97
C LYS A 7 -15.83 31.24 -15.34
N ILE A 8 -15.57 30.03 -14.78
CA ILE A 8 -14.26 29.71 -14.21
C ILE A 8 -13.20 29.65 -15.32
N CYS A 9 -13.50 29.02 -16.46
CA CYS A 9 -12.60 28.96 -17.60
C CYS A 9 -12.25 30.35 -18.11
N GLN A 10 -13.27 31.21 -18.29
CA GLN A 10 -13.07 32.59 -18.72
C GLN A 10 -12.19 33.38 -17.74
N ALA A 11 -12.45 33.25 -16.44
CA ALA A 11 -11.63 33.90 -15.38
C ALA A 11 -10.16 33.41 -15.35
N LYS A 12 -9.91 32.20 -15.86
CA LYS A 12 -8.58 31.58 -15.94
C LYS A 12 -7.91 31.74 -17.31
N GLY A 13 -8.56 32.40 -18.28
CA GLY A 13 -8.05 32.51 -19.64
C GLY A 13 -8.02 31.18 -20.40
N LEU A 14 -8.91 30.23 -20.03
CA LEU A 14 -9.01 28.93 -20.68
C LEU A 14 -10.21 28.90 -21.63
N ASP A 15 -10.02 28.22 -22.77
CA ASP A 15 -11.13 27.91 -23.65
C ASP A 15 -11.93 26.72 -23.08
N PHE A 16 -13.24 26.94 -22.83
CA PHE A 16 -14.11 25.89 -22.34
C PHE A 16 -14.23 24.71 -23.30
N GLY A 17 -14.10 24.97 -24.62
CA GLY A 17 -14.11 23.95 -25.66
C GLY A 17 -12.95 22.93 -25.58
N MET A 18 -11.90 23.21 -24.79
CA MET A 18 -10.81 22.27 -24.53
C MET A 18 -11.22 21.12 -23.59
N PHE A 19 -12.32 21.27 -22.86
CA PHE A 19 -12.76 20.28 -21.88
C PHE A 19 -13.78 19.32 -22.48
N LEU A 20 -13.54 18.04 -22.28
CA LEU A 20 -14.46 16.99 -22.68
C LEU A 20 -15.59 16.86 -21.66
N THR A 21 -16.77 16.48 -22.13
CA THR A 21 -17.88 16.09 -21.24
C THR A 21 -17.55 14.78 -20.51
N PRO A 22 -18.21 14.48 -19.38
CA PRO A 22 -18.03 13.20 -18.69
C PRO A 22 -18.31 11.99 -19.59
N GLU A 23 -19.27 12.10 -20.51
CA GLU A 23 -19.62 11.05 -21.48
C GLU A 23 -18.49 10.83 -22.50
N GLU A 24 -17.91 11.90 -23.00
CA GLU A 24 -16.76 11.83 -23.92
C GLU A 24 -15.52 11.26 -23.25
N ILE A 25 -15.28 11.61 -21.97
CA ILE A 25 -14.18 11.04 -21.17
C ILE A 25 -14.38 9.53 -21.01
N ARG A 26 -15.57 9.09 -20.57
CA ARG A 26 -15.86 7.66 -20.37
C ARG A 26 -15.72 6.81 -21.64
N ARG A 27 -15.95 7.40 -22.82
CA ARG A 27 -15.72 6.72 -24.10
C ARG A 27 -14.23 6.55 -24.43
N LYS A 28 -13.39 7.42 -23.91
CA LYS A 28 -11.94 7.41 -24.17
C LYS A 28 -11.17 6.61 -23.12
N ILE A 29 -11.62 6.64 -21.87
CA ILE A 29 -10.88 6.09 -20.77
C ILE A 29 -11.82 5.70 -19.63
N ASP A 30 -11.56 4.55 -19.02
CA ASP A 30 -12.23 4.12 -17.79
C ASP A 30 -11.49 4.69 -16.57
N LEU A 31 -12.15 5.55 -15.81
CA LEU A 31 -11.68 6.15 -14.57
C LEU A 31 -12.36 5.57 -13.32
N SER A 32 -13.13 4.49 -13.45
CA SER A 32 -13.84 3.88 -12.33
C SER A 32 -12.86 3.41 -11.24
N GLY A 33 -11.75 2.81 -11.62
CA GLY A 33 -10.67 2.41 -10.71
C GLY A 33 -9.99 3.57 -9.98
N GLU A 34 -10.11 4.80 -10.50
CA GLU A 34 -9.58 6.02 -9.91
C GLU A 34 -10.65 6.82 -9.15
N SER A 35 -11.79 6.20 -8.82
CA SER A 35 -12.94 6.85 -8.15
C SER A 35 -13.42 8.11 -8.88
N ASN A 36 -13.25 8.17 -10.20
CA ASN A 36 -13.53 9.32 -11.07
C ASN A 36 -12.81 10.62 -10.65
N HIS A 37 -11.68 10.52 -9.96
CA HIS A 37 -10.84 11.67 -9.66
C HIS A 37 -10.02 12.10 -10.88
N PHE A 38 -9.58 13.35 -10.85
CA PHE A 38 -8.65 13.85 -11.86
C PHE A 38 -7.29 13.18 -11.69
N VAL A 39 -6.81 12.56 -12.77
CA VAL A 39 -5.49 11.91 -12.84
C VAL A 39 -4.78 12.30 -14.14
N ARG A 40 -3.48 12.16 -14.17
CA ARG A 40 -2.68 12.23 -15.40
C ARG A 40 -2.41 10.80 -15.87
N GLN A 41 -2.59 10.55 -17.16
CA GLN A 41 -2.13 9.31 -17.78
C GLN A 41 -0.75 9.54 -18.38
N VAL A 42 0.18 8.69 -18.02
CA VAL A 42 1.51 8.61 -18.66
C VAL A 42 1.49 7.42 -19.59
N GLU A 43 1.92 7.61 -20.82
CA GLU A 43 1.87 6.61 -21.87
C GLU A 43 3.24 6.44 -22.53
N TRP A 44 3.62 5.20 -22.82
CA TRP A 44 4.83 4.85 -23.55
C TRP A 44 4.47 4.09 -24.83
N ASN A 45 4.88 4.62 -25.98
CA ASN A 45 4.66 4.05 -27.33
C ASN A 45 3.20 3.65 -27.67
N GLY A 46 2.20 4.25 -27.01
CA GLY A 46 0.79 3.92 -27.23
C GLY A 46 0.32 2.61 -26.59
N GLU A 47 1.21 1.80 -26.04
CA GLU A 47 0.90 0.46 -25.54
C GLU A 47 0.86 0.37 -24.02
N ARG A 48 1.83 1.00 -23.34
CA ARG A 48 1.96 0.95 -21.89
C ARG A 48 1.46 2.23 -21.27
N LYS A 49 0.59 2.09 -20.27
CA LYS A 49 -0.05 3.23 -19.61
C LYS A 49 0.02 3.08 -18.10
N THR A 50 0.17 4.19 -17.42
CA THR A 50 0.11 4.27 -15.95
C THR A 50 -0.50 5.58 -15.50
N TRP A 51 -0.91 5.62 -14.24
CA TRP A 51 -1.49 6.79 -13.63
C TRP A 51 -0.44 7.58 -12.84
N LEU A 52 -0.47 8.90 -13.01
CA LEU A 52 0.21 9.86 -12.15
C LEU A 52 -0.88 10.69 -11.48
N ARG A 53 -1.21 10.31 -10.25
CA ARG A 53 -2.34 10.85 -9.51
C ARG A 53 -2.09 12.29 -9.06
N VAL A 54 -3.17 13.00 -8.78
CA VAL A 54 -3.13 14.36 -8.23
C VAL A 54 -3.76 14.32 -6.84
N TYR A 55 -3.00 14.75 -5.85
CA TYR A 55 -3.41 14.69 -4.45
C TYR A 55 -3.97 16.03 -3.97
N LYS A 56 -4.83 15.97 -2.95
CA LYS A 56 -5.41 17.16 -2.30
C LYS A 56 -4.52 17.65 -1.16
N ASP A 57 -3.23 17.77 -1.44
CA ASP A 57 -2.25 18.33 -0.51
C ASP A 57 -1.72 19.69 -1.03
N MET A 58 -0.75 20.27 -0.33
CA MET A 58 -0.17 21.56 -0.73
C MET A 58 0.72 21.48 -1.98
N TYR A 59 1.04 20.28 -2.45
CA TYR A 59 1.92 20.05 -3.60
C TYR A 59 1.08 19.81 -4.86
N VAL A 60 0.93 20.85 -5.68
CA VAL A 60 0.14 20.77 -6.94
C VAL A 60 0.81 19.90 -8.00
N PHE A 61 2.15 19.82 -7.98
CA PHE A 61 2.93 19.04 -8.93
C PHE A 61 3.41 17.73 -8.32
N PRO A 62 3.59 16.68 -9.15
CA PRO A 62 4.16 15.43 -8.68
C PRO A 62 5.62 15.65 -8.26
N SER A 63 6.03 14.94 -7.22
CA SER A 63 7.44 14.85 -6.82
C SER A 63 8.25 14.00 -7.80
N GLU A 64 9.56 14.10 -7.73
CA GLU A 64 10.47 13.23 -8.49
C GLU A 64 10.20 11.75 -8.21
N GLN A 65 9.94 11.40 -6.96
CA GLN A 65 9.61 10.04 -6.53
C GLN A 65 8.38 9.48 -7.24
N GLU A 66 7.29 10.24 -7.33
CA GLU A 66 6.07 9.83 -8.01
C GLU A 66 6.26 9.71 -9.52
N MET A 67 6.98 10.64 -10.12
CA MET A 67 7.33 10.58 -11.53
C MET A 67 8.18 9.35 -11.84
N THR A 68 9.19 9.08 -11.02
CA THR A 68 10.05 7.90 -11.15
C THR A 68 9.25 6.61 -10.97
N ALA A 69 8.36 6.54 -9.98
CA ALA A 69 7.47 5.40 -9.79
C ALA A 69 6.57 5.15 -11.02
N ALA A 70 5.98 6.20 -11.58
CA ALA A 70 5.15 6.11 -12.77
C ALA A 70 5.97 5.65 -13.99
N LEU A 71 7.13 6.22 -14.23
CA LEU A 71 8.03 5.81 -15.32
C LEU A 71 8.52 4.37 -15.16
N LYS A 72 8.87 3.97 -13.93
CA LYS A 72 9.27 2.59 -13.64
C LYS A 72 8.16 1.59 -13.94
N ARG A 73 6.90 1.90 -13.61
CA ARG A 73 5.73 1.06 -13.95
C ARG A 73 5.55 0.83 -15.46
N LEU A 74 5.98 1.76 -16.29
CA LEU A 74 5.94 1.60 -17.76
C LEU A 74 7.01 0.63 -18.27
N LEU A 75 8.10 0.44 -17.53
CA LEU A 75 9.25 -0.36 -17.96
C LEU A 75 9.29 -1.75 -17.32
N VAL A 76 8.98 -1.83 -16.03
CA VAL A 76 9.06 -3.07 -15.24
C VAL A 76 7.76 -3.31 -14.48
N LYS A 77 7.47 -4.58 -14.20
CA LYS A 77 6.34 -4.97 -13.34
C LYS A 77 6.58 -4.42 -11.93
N PRO A 78 5.60 -3.71 -11.33
CA PRO A 78 5.70 -3.28 -9.94
C PRO A 78 5.80 -4.46 -8.98
N PRO A 79 6.55 -4.34 -7.88
CA PRO A 79 6.50 -5.31 -6.81
C PRO A 79 5.08 -5.39 -6.22
N LYS A 80 4.61 -6.60 -5.97
CA LYS A 80 3.26 -6.88 -5.48
C LYS A 80 3.27 -7.21 -4.00
N LEU A 81 2.62 -6.35 -3.20
CA LEU A 81 2.34 -6.59 -1.80
C LEU A 81 0.98 -7.26 -1.64
N CYS A 82 0.96 -8.40 -0.98
CA CYS A 82 -0.26 -9.12 -0.70
C CYS A 82 -0.49 -9.19 0.81
N PHE A 83 -1.56 -8.54 1.28
CA PHE A 83 -1.99 -8.61 2.68
C PHE A 83 -2.76 -9.90 2.91
N LEU A 84 -2.24 -10.79 3.76
CA LEU A 84 -2.92 -12.02 4.13
C LEU A 84 -4.25 -11.70 4.81
N THR A 85 -5.28 -12.46 4.45
CA THR A 85 -6.62 -12.35 5.05
C THR A 85 -7.20 -13.73 5.31
N GLY A 86 -8.03 -13.84 6.37
CA GLY A 86 -8.72 -15.08 6.73
C GLY A 86 -8.60 -15.47 8.20
N TYR A 87 -7.67 -14.86 8.94
CA TYR A 87 -7.36 -15.20 10.35
C TYR A 87 -7.54 -14.02 11.29
N GLY A 88 -8.38 -13.04 10.91
CA GLY A 88 -8.69 -11.84 11.68
C GLY A 88 -7.65 -10.72 11.57
N GLU A 89 -6.78 -10.80 10.57
CA GLU A 89 -5.75 -9.81 10.26
C GLU A 89 -6.36 -8.47 9.88
N ARG A 90 -5.54 -7.45 9.99
CA ARG A 90 -5.78 -6.15 9.36
C ARG A 90 -5.42 -6.24 7.87
N ASN A 91 -6.16 -5.52 7.05
CA ASN A 91 -6.02 -5.61 5.60
C ASN A 91 -5.68 -4.27 4.93
N SER A 92 -5.46 -4.31 3.62
CA SER A 92 -5.06 -3.17 2.82
C SER A 92 -6.22 -2.23 2.46
N THR A 93 -7.46 -2.64 2.60
CA THR A 93 -8.63 -1.93 2.05
C THR A 93 -9.50 -1.24 3.09
N ASN A 94 -9.50 -1.72 4.33
CA ASN A 94 -10.27 -1.11 5.40
C ASN A 94 -9.71 0.25 5.81
N LYS A 95 -10.62 1.19 6.04
CA LYS A 95 -10.32 2.58 6.49
C LYS A 95 -10.63 2.80 7.97
N ARG A 96 -10.61 1.74 8.77
CA ARG A 96 -10.78 1.86 10.22
C ARG A 96 -9.48 2.35 10.85
N GLU A 97 -9.62 2.92 12.05
CA GLU A 97 -8.45 3.22 12.88
C GLU A 97 -7.60 1.95 13.04
N MET A 98 -6.29 2.09 12.86
CA MET A 98 -5.31 1.02 12.91
C MET A 98 -5.27 0.05 11.71
N ASP A 99 -6.16 0.15 10.71
CA ASP A 99 -6.06 -0.60 9.46
C ASP A 99 -5.05 0.04 8.49
N TYR A 100 -4.63 -0.71 7.47
CA TYR A 100 -3.50 -0.34 6.63
C TYR A 100 -3.87 0.31 5.29
N SER A 101 -5.14 0.66 5.05
CA SER A 101 -5.55 1.30 3.80
C SER A 101 -4.78 2.58 3.52
N PHE A 102 -4.64 3.47 4.51
CA PHE A 102 -3.93 4.74 4.35
C PHE A 102 -2.44 4.56 4.06
N PHE A 103 -1.83 3.52 4.61
CA PHE A 103 -0.43 3.19 4.34
C PHE A 103 -0.24 2.54 2.97
N SER A 104 -1.18 1.71 2.52
CA SER A 104 -0.96 0.80 1.41
C SER A 104 -1.74 1.12 0.14
N SER A 105 -3.07 1.21 0.20
CA SER A 105 -3.95 1.21 -0.98
C SER A 105 -4.74 2.50 -1.23
N GLU A 106 -4.68 3.48 -0.33
CA GLU A 106 -5.46 4.71 -0.47
C GLU A 106 -4.94 5.58 -1.62
N LEU A 107 -5.70 5.62 -2.71
CA LEU A 107 -5.33 6.33 -3.94
C LEU A 107 -5.20 7.84 -3.75
N SER A 108 -5.89 8.42 -2.77
CA SER A 108 -5.88 9.85 -2.50
C SER A 108 -4.70 10.33 -1.66
N LEU A 109 -3.90 9.41 -1.11
CA LEU A 109 -2.75 9.71 -0.27
C LEU A 109 -1.44 9.49 -1.02
N ARG A 110 -0.65 10.55 -1.15
CA ARG A 110 0.66 10.56 -1.81
C ARG A 110 1.60 9.48 -1.27
N SER A 111 1.62 9.30 0.06
CA SER A 111 2.50 8.35 0.75
C SER A 111 2.05 6.90 0.69
N ALA A 112 0.83 6.60 0.22
CA ALA A 112 0.38 5.22 0.12
C ALA A 112 1.22 4.42 -0.87
N LEU A 113 1.54 3.16 -0.54
CA LEU A 113 2.44 2.31 -1.33
C LEU A 113 2.01 2.17 -2.79
N ILE A 114 0.70 2.12 -3.07
CA ILE A 114 0.17 2.07 -4.43
C ILE A 114 0.58 3.29 -5.27
N ASN A 115 0.86 4.41 -4.63
CA ASN A 115 1.33 5.65 -5.27
C ASN A 115 2.86 5.74 -5.30
N GLN A 116 3.54 4.84 -4.59
CA GLN A 116 5.00 4.75 -4.50
C GLN A 116 5.59 3.63 -5.38
N GLY A 117 4.80 3.09 -6.30
CA GLY A 117 5.27 2.13 -7.29
C GLY A 117 5.07 0.66 -6.92
N PHE A 118 4.28 0.36 -5.90
CA PHE A 118 3.87 -0.99 -5.53
C PHE A 118 2.46 -1.30 -6.02
N ASP A 119 2.19 -2.56 -6.33
CA ASP A 119 0.83 -3.08 -6.42
C ASP A 119 0.44 -3.65 -5.06
N VAL A 120 -0.81 -3.41 -4.65
CA VAL A 120 -1.31 -3.82 -3.33
C VAL A 120 -2.63 -4.53 -3.49
N GLU A 121 -2.77 -5.71 -2.87
CA GLU A 121 -4.03 -6.45 -2.83
C GLU A 121 -4.19 -7.21 -1.50
N ASP A 122 -5.42 -7.55 -1.17
CA ASP A 122 -5.72 -8.53 -0.14
C ASP A 122 -5.66 -9.94 -0.72
N PHE A 123 -5.14 -10.91 0.03
CA PHE A 123 -4.85 -12.25 -0.43
C PHE A 123 -5.31 -13.31 0.59
N SER A 124 -6.06 -14.30 0.13
CA SER A 124 -6.48 -15.43 0.97
C SER A 124 -5.83 -16.72 0.51
N LEU A 125 -5.43 -17.56 1.47
CA LEU A 125 -4.90 -18.91 1.23
C LEU A 125 -6.01 -19.93 0.94
N SER A 126 -7.25 -19.60 1.26
CA SER A 126 -8.40 -20.52 1.07
C SER A 126 -8.49 -21.01 -0.37
N GLY A 127 -8.52 -22.33 -0.55
CA GLY A 127 -8.60 -22.96 -1.87
C GLY A 127 -7.34 -22.86 -2.72
N LYS A 128 -6.23 -22.45 -2.13
CA LYS A 128 -4.91 -22.42 -2.79
C LYS A 128 -4.10 -23.65 -2.43
N GLU A 129 -3.23 -24.05 -3.34
CA GLU A 129 -2.26 -25.11 -3.09
C GLU A 129 -0.90 -24.56 -2.66
N ARG A 130 -0.61 -23.32 -3.06
CA ARG A 130 0.61 -22.58 -2.70
C ARG A 130 0.41 -21.07 -2.83
N ILE A 131 1.27 -20.30 -2.23
CA ILE A 131 1.36 -18.86 -2.47
C ILE A 131 1.99 -18.64 -3.85
N PRO A 132 1.33 -17.88 -4.76
CA PRO A 132 1.82 -17.67 -6.11
C PRO A 132 3.18 -16.95 -6.17
N ASP A 133 3.93 -17.18 -7.26
CA ASP A 133 5.25 -16.56 -7.45
C ASP A 133 5.19 -15.06 -7.75
N GLU A 134 4.01 -14.56 -8.14
CA GLU A 134 3.78 -13.13 -8.33
C GLU A 134 3.62 -12.34 -7.01
N VAL A 135 3.54 -13.00 -5.86
CA VAL A 135 3.56 -12.36 -4.55
C VAL A 135 5.01 -12.03 -4.21
N ASP A 136 5.39 -10.77 -4.38
CA ASP A 136 6.77 -10.34 -4.09
C ASP A 136 6.98 -10.11 -2.59
N ILE A 137 5.94 -9.64 -1.87
CA ILE A 137 5.96 -9.40 -0.43
C ILE A 137 4.64 -9.87 0.18
N LEU A 138 4.71 -10.85 1.08
CA LEU A 138 3.57 -11.27 1.88
C LEU A 138 3.52 -10.44 3.17
N VAL A 139 2.44 -9.69 3.36
CA VAL A 139 2.20 -8.90 4.58
C VAL A 139 1.24 -9.67 5.47
N ILE A 140 1.67 -9.97 6.69
CA ILE A 140 0.85 -10.59 7.73
C ILE A 140 0.72 -9.61 8.88
N ALA A 141 -0.45 -9.00 9.01
CA ALA A 141 -0.68 -7.88 9.89
C ALA A 141 -1.67 -8.24 11.01
N ASP A 142 -1.15 -8.43 12.20
CA ASP A 142 -1.94 -8.62 13.43
C ASP A 142 -2.92 -9.82 13.36
N VAL A 143 -2.37 -11.01 13.13
CA VAL A 143 -3.13 -12.29 13.17
C VAL A 143 -3.82 -12.45 14.51
N ARG A 144 -5.12 -12.78 14.51
CA ARG A 144 -5.98 -12.89 15.70
C ARG A 144 -6.60 -14.25 15.89
N SER A 145 -6.29 -15.19 15.03
CA SER A 145 -6.70 -16.59 15.18
C SER A 145 -5.61 -17.53 14.66
N LYS A 146 -5.66 -18.77 15.10
CA LYS A 146 -4.70 -19.78 14.70
C LYS A 146 -4.81 -20.05 13.19
N ILE A 147 -3.68 -19.97 12.49
CA ILE A 147 -3.56 -20.38 11.09
C ILE A 147 -3.60 -21.91 11.02
N PRO A 148 -4.47 -22.51 10.18
CA PRO A 148 -4.50 -23.95 9.97
C PRO A 148 -3.15 -24.50 9.49
N GLU A 149 -2.84 -25.76 9.84
CA GLU A 149 -1.53 -26.36 9.53
C GLU A 149 -1.20 -26.37 8.04
N GLY A 150 -2.20 -26.60 7.18
CA GLY A 150 -2.01 -26.56 5.73
C GLY A 150 -1.62 -25.19 5.21
N ASP A 151 -2.28 -24.13 5.71
CA ASP A 151 -2.02 -22.75 5.32
C ASP A 151 -0.69 -22.25 5.91
N PHE A 152 -0.37 -22.65 7.14
CA PHE A 152 0.92 -22.38 7.76
C PHE A 152 2.08 -23.00 6.96
N ARG A 153 1.90 -24.22 6.46
CA ARG A 153 2.90 -24.88 5.60
C ARG A 153 3.12 -24.10 4.30
N MET A 154 2.08 -23.59 3.67
CA MET A 154 2.22 -22.73 2.47
C MET A 154 3.04 -21.47 2.74
N ILE A 155 2.90 -20.88 3.94
CA ILE A 155 3.73 -19.73 4.35
C ILE A 155 5.19 -20.17 4.56
N CYS A 156 5.45 -21.31 5.21
CA CYS A 156 6.80 -21.85 5.37
C CYS A 156 7.47 -22.07 3.99
N GLU A 157 6.80 -22.73 3.08
CA GLU A 157 7.29 -22.99 1.72
C GLU A 157 7.56 -21.70 0.94
N TYR A 158 6.74 -20.65 1.16
CA TYR A 158 6.97 -19.33 0.57
C TYR A 158 8.26 -18.70 1.09
N ILE A 159 8.51 -18.76 2.40
CA ILE A 159 9.72 -18.23 3.03
C ILE A 159 10.95 -19.05 2.59
N GLU A 160 10.88 -20.37 2.59
CA GLU A 160 11.96 -21.27 2.22
C GLU A 160 12.45 -21.07 0.77
N ARG A 161 11.56 -20.72 -0.14
CA ARG A 161 11.94 -20.40 -1.53
C ARG A 161 12.38 -18.94 -1.74
N GLY A 162 12.60 -18.18 -0.65
CA GLY A 162 13.11 -16.81 -0.69
C GLY A 162 12.02 -15.74 -0.80
N GLY A 163 10.78 -16.03 -0.45
CA GLY A 163 9.71 -15.06 -0.38
C GLY A 163 9.94 -14.02 0.72
N ASN A 164 9.57 -12.76 0.46
CA ASN A 164 9.74 -11.69 1.44
C ASN A 164 8.52 -11.61 2.35
N LEU A 165 8.77 -11.64 3.66
CA LEU A 165 7.73 -11.53 4.68
C LEU A 165 7.80 -10.17 5.37
N PHE A 166 6.65 -9.47 5.43
CA PHE A 166 6.48 -8.30 6.29
C PHE A 166 5.50 -8.65 7.41
N LEU A 167 6.04 -8.90 8.60
CA LEU A 167 5.29 -9.38 9.74
C LEU A 167 5.06 -8.24 10.74
N LEU A 168 3.79 -7.96 11.04
CA LEU A 168 3.36 -6.93 11.97
C LEU A 168 2.56 -7.57 13.10
N GLY A 169 2.87 -7.22 14.33
CA GLY A 169 2.22 -7.77 15.52
C GLY A 169 1.78 -6.69 16.50
N GLU A 170 0.66 -6.91 17.15
CA GLU A 170 0.14 -6.05 18.21
C GLU A 170 0.24 -6.72 19.58
N PRO A 171 0.25 -5.93 20.67
CA PRO A 171 0.14 -6.47 22.01
C PRO A 171 -1.11 -7.33 22.20
N GLY A 172 -0.97 -8.51 22.79
CA GLY A 172 -2.09 -9.40 23.06
C GLY A 172 -2.33 -10.50 22.01
N THR A 173 -1.63 -10.46 20.87
CA THR A 173 -1.77 -11.47 19.80
C THR A 173 -0.55 -12.38 19.65
N GLN A 174 0.36 -12.36 20.61
CA GLN A 174 1.65 -13.08 20.57
C GLN A 174 1.49 -14.59 20.33
N GLU A 175 0.45 -15.20 20.86
CA GLU A 175 0.19 -16.65 20.68
C GLU A 175 -0.07 -17.03 19.21
N PHE A 176 -0.62 -16.10 18.43
CA PHE A 176 -0.95 -16.33 17.02
C PHE A 176 0.21 -15.94 16.09
N ILE A 177 0.94 -14.86 16.42
CA ILE A 177 2.00 -14.35 15.56
C ILE A 177 3.36 -15.01 15.79
N ASN A 178 3.66 -15.47 17.03
CA ASN A 178 4.95 -16.06 17.36
C ASN A 178 5.31 -17.30 16.54
N PRO A 179 4.37 -18.21 16.20
CA PRO A 179 4.72 -19.32 15.31
C PRO A 179 5.29 -18.87 13.96
N LEU A 180 4.83 -17.72 13.42
CA LEU A 180 5.36 -17.12 12.19
C LEU A 180 6.70 -16.41 12.44
N ALA A 181 6.80 -15.65 13.52
CA ALA A 181 8.00 -14.91 13.88
C ALA A 181 9.20 -15.85 14.15
N GLU A 182 8.95 -17.00 14.74
CA GLU A 182 9.97 -18.02 15.01
C GLU A 182 10.57 -18.61 13.72
N LEU A 183 9.84 -18.61 12.60
CA LEU A 183 10.38 -19.02 11.29
C LEU A 183 11.55 -18.13 10.82
N ILE A 184 11.56 -16.87 11.25
CA ILE A 184 12.61 -15.90 10.92
C ILE A 184 13.54 -15.61 12.12
N GLY A 185 13.48 -16.43 13.17
CA GLY A 185 14.37 -16.36 14.33
C GLY A 185 14.08 -15.24 15.33
N VAL A 186 12.86 -14.65 15.29
CA VAL A 186 12.44 -13.61 16.23
C VAL A 186 11.22 -14.03 17.05
N ARG A 187 10.95 -13.33 18.16
CA ARG A 187 9.79 -13.60 19.00
C ARG A 187 9.25 -12.33 19.64
N PHE A 188 7.96 -12.11 19.51
CA PHE A 188 7.24 -11.05 20.21
C PHE A 188 7.09 -11.41 21.70
N ARG A 189 7.53 -10.52 22.57
CA ARG A 189 7.35 -10.68 24.02
C ARG A 189 5.99 -10.15 24.48
N ASN A 190 5.53 -10.69 25.61
CA ASN A 190 4.37 -10.13 26.28
C ASN A 190 4.71 -8.77 26.88
N GLY A 191 3.72 -7.86 26.89
CA GLY A 191 3.86 -6.53 27.46
C GLY A 191 4.12 -5.45 26.40
N MET A 192 4.35 -4.25 26.89
CA MET A 192 4.62 -3.06 26.09
C MET A 192 5.85 -2.36 26.66
N LEU A 193 6.75 -1.94 25.80
CA LEU A 193 7.83 -1.05 26.19
C LEU A 193 7.27 0.36 26.38
N LEU A 194 7.63 0.96 27.50
CA LEU A 194 7.25 2.33 27.81
C LEU A 194 8.52 3.17 27.95
N GLN A 195 8.53 4.32 27.35
CA GLN A 195 9.60 5.31 27.46
C GLN A 195 9.03 6.60 28.05
N ALA A 196 9.42 6.96 29.26
CA ALA A 196 9.05 8.25 29.83
C ALA A 196 9.81 9.37 29.11
N ARG A 197 9.09 10.23 28.41
CA ARG A 197 9.64 11.38 27.69
C ARG A 197 8.67 12.54 27.74
N GLU A 198 9.18 13.73 28.06
CA GLU A 198 8.37 14.94 28.14
C GLU A 198 7.75 15.29 26.78
N GLY A 199 6.45 15.58 26.77
CA GLY A 199 5.71 15.93 25.55
C GLY A 199 5.29 14.75 24.66
N TYR A 200 5.56 13.51 25.06
CA TYR A 200 5.19 12.31 24.30
C TYR A 200 4.38 11.32 25.14
N LEU A 201 3.53 10.53 24.47
CA LEU A 201 2.86 9.42 25.14
C LEU A 201 3.91 8.35 25.55
N PRO A 202 3.82 7.79 26.76
CA PRO A 202 4.77 6.77 27.20
C PRO A 202 4.88 5.54 26.30
N SER A 203 3.82 5.22 25.56
CA SER A 203 3.77 4.12 24.58
C SER A 203 4.51 4.42 23.26
N LEU A 204 4.85 5.69 23.02
CA LEU A 204 5.66 6.07 21.88
C LEU A 204 7.13 5.87 22.20
N THR A 205 7.65 4.71 21.88
CA THR A 205 9.06 4.36 22.04
C THR A 205 9.82 4.70 20.76
N ILE A 206 10.84 5.53 20.85
CA ILE A 206 11.72 5.83 19.73
C ILE A 206 12.86 4.84 19.75
N ALA A 207 12.88 3.93 18.79
CA ALA A 207 13.98 3.01 18.57
C ALA A 207 15.13 3.74 17.86
N GLY A 208 16.34 3.44 18.24
CA GLY A 208 17.56 3.84 17.52
C GLY A 208 18.36 2.60 17.16
N MET A 209 19.16 2.68 16.13
CA MET A 209 20.17 1.67 15.85
C MET A 209 21.35 1.84 16.81
N ASP A 210 21.97 0.74 17.15
CA ASP A 210 23.28 0.77 17.80
C ASP A 210 24.39 1.07 16.75
N PRO A 211 25.61 1.38 17.20
CA PRO A 211 26.71 1.69 16.28
C PRO A 211 27.01 0.57 15.27
N GLU A 212 26.83 -0.71 15.66
CA GLU A 212 27.04 -1.83 14.74
C GLU A 212 25.92 -1.94 13.69
N GLY A 213 24.69 -1.53 14.05
CA GLY A 213 23.58 -1.46 13.13
C GLY A 213 23.76 -0.33 12.11
N ASP A 214 24.20 0.85 12.54
CA ASP A 214 24.45 2.00 11.66
C ASP A 214 25.52 1.72 10.59
N GLU A 215 26.49 0.84 10.87
CA GLU A 215 27.52 0.46 9.89
C GLU A 215 27.02 -0.52 8.82
N LYS A 216 25.87 -1.18 9.03
CA LYS A 216 25.32 -2.22 8.14
C LYS A 216 24.23 -1.73 7.22
N PHE A 217 23.61 -0.59 7.51
CA PHE A 217 22.51 0.02 6.78
C PHE A 217 22.80 1.47 6.41
#